data_38f026c3dc13573968f2c492ec9337c2
#
_entry.id   38f026c3dc13573968f2c492ec9337c2
#
_cell.length_a   1.000
_cell.length_b   1.000
_cell.length_c   1.000
_cell.angle_alpha   90.00
_cell.angle_beta   90.00
_cell.angle_gamma   90.00
#
_symmetry.space_group_name_H-M   'P 1'
#
loop_
_entity.id
_entity.type
_entity.pdbx_description
1 polymer ?
#
loop_
_entity_poly.entity_id
_entity_poly.type
_entity_poly.pdbx_seq_one_letter_code
_entity_poly.pdbx_strand_id
1 'polypeptide(L)'
;MITINGTALADMGVILLRGAYAELMAPVETKNYVENDDPTKHGVEIDTLISPKLKKRDVTLSFFVKGTSEEDFISKYNAFLEVLYSGYIELVVPDLSACFRLIYRANTKYANYRLNACEVAVKFTEPDPTNRAL
;
A
#
# COMPACT_ATOMS: atom_id res chain seq x y z
N MET A 1 -14.37 9.03 -1.28
CA MET A 1 -14.63 7.58 -1.43
C MET A 1 -13.36 6.88 -1.91
N ILE A 2 -12.89 5.91 -1.15
CA ILE A 2 -11.69 5.13 -1.53
C ILE A 2 -12.10 4.09 -2.56
N THR A 3 -11.38 4.05 -3.68
CA THR A 3 -11.62 3.06 -4.73
C THR A 3 -10.37 2.20 -4.96
N ILE A 4 -10.60 0.97 -5.39
CA ILE A 4 -9.55 0.05 -5.81
C ILE A 4 -9.87 -0.43 -7.21
N ASN A 5 -8.97 -0.19 -8.15
CA ASN A 5 -9.17 -0.49 -9.58
C ASN A 5 -10.50 0.05 -10.14
N GLY A 6 -10.91 1.24 -9.69
CA GLY A 6 -12.12 1.91 -10.15
C GLY A 6 -13.39 1.51 -9.42
N THR A 7 -13.36 0.53 -8.53
CA THR A 7 -14.52 0.09 -7.76
C THR A 7 -14.42 0.58 -6.32
N ALA A 8 -15.49 1.18 -5.79
CA ALA A 8 -15.52 1.64 -4.42
C ALA A 8 -15.34 0.46 -3.45
N LEU A 9 -14.47 0.61 -2.43
CA LEU A 9 -14.29 -0.43 -1.41
C LEU A 9 -15.61 -0.74 -0.70
N ALA A 10 -16.42 0.28 -0.42
CA ALA A 10 -17.71 0.09 0.25
C ALA A 10 -18.64 -0.82 -0.55
N ASP A 11 -18.62 -0.74 -1.89
CA ASP A 11 -19.44 -1.59 -2.76
C ASP A 11 -18.97 -3.05 -2.75
N MET A 12 -17.72 -3.28 -2.36
CA MET A 12 -17.15 -4.62 -2.22
C MET A 12 -17.29 -5.18 -0.80
N GLY A 13 -17.91 -4.43 0.11
CA GLY A 13 -17.99 -4.81 1.51
C GLY A 13 -16.66 -4.72 2.26
N VAL A 14 -15.73 -3.91 1.76
CA VAL A 14 -14.38 -3.78 2.30
C VAL A 14 -14.21 -2.41 2.93
N ILE A 15 -13.57 -2.37 4.09
CA ILE A 15 -13.24 -1.15 4.82
C ILE A 15 -11.75 -1.11 5.04
N LEU A 16 -11.12 0.03 4.72
CA LEU A 16 -9.72 0.28 5.02
C LEU A 16 -9.61 0.71 6.49
N LEU A 17 -8.86 -0.04 7.28
CA LEU A 17 -8.78 0.16 8.72
C LEU A 17 -7.82 1.28 9.12
N ARG A 18 -7.83 1.63 10.41
CA ARG A 18 -6.96 2.64 10.99
C ARG A 18 -5.49 2.35 10.73
N GLY A 19 -4.70 3.41 10.63
CA GLY A 19 -3.27 3.32 10.37
C GLY A 19 -2.91 3.33 8.89
N ALA A 20 -3.90 3.13 8.00
CA ALA A 20 -3.64 3.15 6.56
C ALA A 20 -3.08 4.49 6.09
N TYR A 21 -3.64 5.59 6.55
CA TYR A 21 -3.16 6.92 6.15
C TYR A 21 -1.73 7.16 6.65
N ALA A 22 -1.42 6.73 7.87
CA ALA A 22 -0.05 6.83 8.38
C ALA A 22 0.93 6.01 7.54
N GLU A 23 0.56 4.80 7.15
CA GLU A 23 1.37 3.96 6.26
C GLU A 23 1.56 4.61 4.89
N LEU A 24 0.47 5.11 4.29
CA LEU A 24 0.52 5.70 2.96
C LEU A 24 1.23 7.04 2.92
N MET A 25 1.15 7.82 3.98
CA MET A 25 1.75 9.16 4.08
C MET A 25 3.18 9.16 4.61
N ALA A 26 3.66 8.04 5.17
CA ALA A 26 5.01 7.97 5.72
C ALA A 26 6.04 8.34 4.64
N PRO A 27 7.07 9.12 5.00
CA PRO A 27 8.10 9.48 4.04
C PRO A 27 8.82 8.25 3.48
N VAL A 28 9.16 8.33 2.20
CA VAL A 28 9.86 7.27 1.49
C VAL A 28 11.36 7.51 1.59
N GLU A 29 12.13 6.45 1.79
CA GLU A 29 13.58 6.53 1.80
C GLU A 29 14.16 6.84 0.42
N THR A 30 15.26 7.56 0.41
CA THR A 30 16.02 7.80 -0.82
C THR A 30 16.99 6.65 -1.08
N LYS A 31 17.34 6.47 -2.35
CA LYS A 31 18.43 5.59 -2.73
C LYS A 31 19.74 6.14 -2.22
N ASN A 32 20.73 5.25 -2.06
CA ASN A 32 22.04 5.66 -1.57
C ASN A 32 22.66 6.73 -2.45
N TYR A 33 23.24 7.74 -1.80
CA TYR A 33 24.06 8.75 -2.46
C TYR A 33 25.45 8.19 -2.74
N VAL A 34 26.13 8.78 -3.73
CA VAL A 34 27.56 8.55 -3.90
C VAL A 34 28.29 9.32 -2.82
N GLU A 35 29.04 8.61 -1.98
CA GLU A 35 29.78 9.18 -0.87
C GLU A 35 31.28 9.04 -1.11
N ASN A 36 32.04 10.10 -0.79
CA ASN A 36 33.48 10.10 -0.76
C ASN A 36 33.96 10.29 0.67
N ASP A 37 34.70 9.29 1.19
CA ASP A 37 35.29 9.34 2.53
C ASP A 37 36.78 9.62 2.41
N ASP A 38 37.17 10.88 2.63
CA ASP A 38 38.55 11.31 2.60
C ASP A 38 39.08 11.39 4.05
N PRO A 39 40.09 10.58 4.41
CA PRO A 39 40.59 10.56 5.80
C PRO A 39 41.24 11.87 6.24
N THR A 40 41.55 12.78 5.31
CA THR A 40 42.10 14.11 5.65
C THR A 40 41.01 15.15 5.95
N LYS A 41 39.75 14.81 5.76
CA LYS A 41 38.60 15.71 5.98
C LYS A 41 37.68 15.14 7.04
N HIS A 42 36.96 16.05 7.69
CA HIS A 42 35.89 15.66 8.62
C HIS A 42 34.64 15.22 7.86
N GLY A 43 34.05 14.09 8.28
CA GLY A 43 32.80 13.58 7.72
C GLY A 43 32.97 12.96 6.35
N VAL A 44 31.90 12.92 5.58
CA VAL A 44 31.78 12.28 4.29
C VAL A 44 31.31 13.30 3.25
N GLU A 45 31.92 13.31 2.07
CA GLU A 45 31.43 14.10 0.94
C GLU A 45 30.34 13.32 0.20
N ILE A 46 29.24 14.01 -0.06
CA ILE A 46 28.12 13.44 -0.83
C ILE A 46 28.05 14.18 -2.16
N ASP A 47 27.91 13.42 -3.27
CA ASP A 47 27.73 14.00 -4.60
C ASP A 47 26.36 14.66 -4.69
N THR A 48 26.32 15.99 -4.62
CA THR A 48 25.09 16.79 -4.68
C THR A 48 24.68 17.16 -6.09
N LEU A 49 25.47 16.81 -7.11
CA LEU A 49 25.12 17.05 -8.52
C LEU A 49 24.06 16.05 -9.01
N ILE A 50 23.92 14.91 -8.31
CA ILE A 50 22.93 13.89 -8.65
C ILE A 50 21.67 14.16 -7.83
N SER A 51 20.52 14.33 -8.52
CA SER A 51 19.23 14.48 -7.84
C SER A 51 18.91 13.21 -7.05
N PRO A 52 18.45 13.35 -5.81
CA PRO A 52 18.05 12.18 -5.02
C PRO A 52 16.89 11.44 -5.69
N LYS A 53 16.94 10.11 -5.66
CA LYS A 53 15.89 9.22 -6.15
C LYS A 53 15.27 8.48 -4.98
N LEU A 54 13.97 8.25 -5.06
CA LEU A 54 13.26 7.49 -4.03
C LEU A 54 13.39 5.99 -4.27
N LYS A 55 13.46 5.24 -3.17
CA LYS A 55 13.39 3.78 -3.23
C LYS A 55 11.94 3.33 -3.43
N LYS A 56 11.77 2.11 -3.95
CA LYS A 56 10.50 1.41 -3.77
C LYS A 56 10.22 1.28 -2.27
N ARG A 57 8.97 1.16 -1.88
CA ARG A 57 8.62 0.92 -0.48
C ARG A 57 7.60 -0.17 -0.33
N ASP A 58 7.62 -0.80 0.84
CA ASP A 58 6.59 -1.73 1.26
C ASP A 58 5.66 -1.02 2.22
N VAL A 59 4.35 -1.23 2.05
CA VAL A 59 3.33 -0.72 2.97
C VAL A 59 2.43 -1.87 3.38
N THR A 60 2.01 -1.88 4.64
CA THR A 60 1.05 -2.86 5.15
C THR A 60 -0.26 -2.15 5.43
N LEU A 61 -1.31 -2.57 4.75
CA LEU A 61 -2.65 -2.02 4.92
C LEU A 61 -3.57 -3.10 5.48
N SER A 62 -4.36 -2.72 6.46
CA SER A 62 -5.34 -3.61 7.07
C SER A 62 -6.72 -3.32 6.51
N PHE A 63 -7.42 -4.38 6.10
CA PHE A 63 -8.77 -4.31 5.55
C PHE A 63 -9.71 -5.16 6.39
N PHE A 64 -10.95 -4.73 6.47
CA PHE A 64 -12.03 -5.49 7.07
C PHE A 64 -13.05 -5.81 5.98
N VAL A 65 -13.32 -7.09 5.76
CA VAL A 65 -14.29 -7.55 4.77
C VAL A 65 -15.50 -8.10 5.51
N LYS A 66 -16.68 -7.61 5.17
CA LYS A 66 -17.94 -8.00 5.82
C LYS A 66 -18.99 -8.37 4.79
N GLY A 67 -19.71 -9.46 5.05
CA GLY A 67 -20.87 -9.87 4.27
C GLY A 67 -22.14 -9.86 5.12
N THR A 68 -23.30 -9.94 4.47
CA THR A 68 -24.60 -10.01 5.13
C THR A 68 -24.96 -11.45 5.52
N SER A 69 -24.27 -12.44 4.93
CA SER A 69 -24.41 -13.87 5.20
C SER A 69 -23.09 -14.55 4.94
N GLU A 70 -22.96 -15.85 5.27
CA GLU A 70 -21.75 -16.61 4.97
C GLU A 70 -21.45 -16.67 3.47
N GLU A 71 -22.46 -16.91 2.66
CA GLU A 71 -22.30 -16.95 1.21
C GLU A 71 -21.89 -15.58 0.66
N ASP A 72 -22.54 -14.51 1.13
CA ASP A 72 -22.21 -13.16 0.72
C ASP A 72 -20.79 -12.78 1.11
N PHE A 73 -20.38 -13.13 2.34
CA PHE A 73 -19.01 -12.88 2.79
C PHE A 73 -17.99 -13.61 1.92
N ILE A 74 -18.21 -14.90 1.66
CA ILE A 74 -17.27 -15.70 0.85
C ILE A 74 -17.15 -15.12 -0.56
N SER A 75 -18.28 -14.74 -1.16
CA SER A 75 -18.30 -14.10 -2.47
C SER A 75 -17.51 -12.80 -2.49
N LYS A 76 -17.74 -11.92 -1.52
CA LYS A 76 -17.03 -10.65 -1.41
C LYS A 76 -15.54 -10.82 -1.13
N TYR A 77 -15.20 -11.74 -0.24
CA TYR A 77 -13.81 -12.04 0.07
C TYR A 77 -13.06 -12.56 -1.15
N ASN A 78 -13.64 -13.50 -1.88
CA ASN A 78 -13.02 -14.02 -3.10
C ASN A 78 -12.87 -12.95 -4.18
N ALA A 79 -13.85 -12.08 -4.35
CA ALA A 79 -13.76 -10.96 -5.28
C ALA A 79 -12.64 -9.99 -4.88
N PHE A 80 -12.48 -9.73 -3.59
CA PHE A 80 -11.39 -8.90 -3.09
C PHE A 80 -10.02 -9.54 -3.36
N LEU A 81 -9.89 -10.85 -3.14
CA LEU A 81 -8.66 -11.58 -3.45
C LEU A 81 -8.32 -11.53 -4.94
N GLU A 82 -9.31 -11.64 -5.83
CA GLU A 82 -9.08 -11.52 -7.26
C GLU A 82 -8.49 -10.16 -7.62
N VAL A 83 -8.99 -9.08 -6.99
CA VAL A 83 -8.44 -7.75 -7.19
C VAL A 83 -6.99 -7.68 -6.70
N LEU A 84 -6.69 -8.25 -5.52
CA LEU A 84 -5.33 -8.26 -4.99
C LEU A 84 -4.35 -9.00 -5.91
N TYR A 85 -4.80 -10.08 -6.53
CA TYR A 85 -3.95 -10.92 -7.37
C TYR A 85 -3.87 -10.44 -8.83
N SER A 86 -4.54 -9.37 -9.18
CA SER A 86 -4.63 -8.89 -10.57
C SER A 86 -3.36 -8.24 -11.11
N GLY A 87 -2.33 -8.08 -10.29
CA GLY A 87 -1.08 -7.40 -10.65
C GLY A 87 -1.04 -6.00 -10.05
N TYR A 88 -0.95 -4.97 -10.86
CA TYR A 88 -1.00 -3.60 -10.37
C TYR A 88 -2.38 -3.26 -9.84
N ILE A 89 -2.38 -2.69 -8.64
CA ILE A 89 -3.58 -2.20 -7.97
C ILE A 89 -3.50 -0.68 -7.92
N GLU A 90 -4.57 -0.02 -8.36
CA GLU A 90 -4.71 1.43 -8.25
C GLU A 90 -5.65 1.76 -7.09
N LEU A 91 -5.07 2.16 -5.97
CA LEU A 91 -5.81 2.56 -4.78
C LEU A 91 -5.94 4.08 -4.75
N VAL A 92 -7.12 4.59 -5.04
CA VAL A 92 -7.40 6.02 -5.01
C VAL A 92 -7.91 6.42 -3.64
N VAL A 93 -7.21 7.34 -3.00
CA VAL A 93 -7.57 7.88 -1.68
C VAL A 93 -7.82 9.38 -1.84
N PRO A 94 -9.08 9.81 -2.01
CA PRO A 94 -9.39 11.21 -2.26
C PRO A 94 -8.93 12.17 -1.16
N ASP A 95 -8.98 11.72 0.10
CA ASP A 95 -8.53 12.54 1.23
C ASP A 95 -7.05 12.89 1.15
N LEU A 96 -6.25 12.07 0.49
CA LEU A 96 -4.83 12.30 0.27
C LEU A 96 -4.55 12.86 -1.12
N SER A 97 -5.57 13.04 -1.95
CA SER A 97 -5.47 13.52 -3.34
C SER A 97 -4.45 12.70 -4.15
N ALA A 98 -4.44 11.40 -3.96
CA ALA A 98 -3.44 10.52 -4.57
C ALA A 98 -4.03 9.18 -5.00
N CYS A 99 -3.39 8.60 -6.02
CA CYS A 99 -3.61 7.25 -6.46
C CYS A 99 -2.33 6.45 -6.18
N PHE A 100 -2.41 5.48 -5.28
CA PHE A 100 -1.27 4.63 -4.94
C PHE A 100 -1.28 3.40 -5.83
N ARG A 101 -0.21 3.23 -6.60
CA ARG A 101 -0.05 2.08 -7.49
C ARG A 101 0.81 1.05 -6.79
N LEU A 102 0.17 -0.05 -6.42
CA LEU A 102 0.71 -1.05 -5.50
C LEU A 102 0.70 -2.43 -6.15
N ILE A 103 1.57 -3.30 -5.64
CA ILE A 103 1.62 -4.72 -6.03
C ILE A 103 1.45 -5.55 -4.76
N TYR A 104 0.52 -6.51 -4.78
CA TYR A 104 0.33 -7.46 -3.69
C TYR A 104 1.59 -8.31 -3.49
N ARG A 105 2.01 -8.46 -2.23
CA ARG A 105 3.14 -9.32 -1.87
C ARG A 105 2.73 -10.48 -0.99
N ALA A 106 2.11 -10.20 0.13
CA ALA A 106 1.81 -11.23 1.12
C ALA A 106 0.71 -10.78 2.07
N ASN A 107 0.07 -11.77 2.69
CA ASN A 107 -0.77 -11.56 3.84
C ASN A 107 0.09 -11.65 5.11
N THR A 108 0.07 -10.62 5.95
CA THR A 108 0.84 -10.58 7.19
C THR A 108 0.03 -10.99 8.40
N LYS A 109 -1.30 -10.86 8.35
CA LYS A 109 -2.20 -11.23 9.44
C LYS A 109 -3.59 -11.52 8.88
N TYR A 110 -4.24 -12.55 9.39
CA TYR A 110 -5.60 -12.89 9.02
C TYR A 110 -6.38 -13.33 10.25
N ALA A 111 -7.58 -12.79 10.42
CA ALA A 111 -8.52 -13.20 11.46
C ALA A 111 -9.92 -13.35 10.86
N ASN A 112 -10.57 -14.47 11.11
CA ASN A 112 -11.91 -14.75 10.59
C ASN A 112 -12.92 -14.74 11.73
N TYR A 113 -14.06 -14.12 11.51
CA TYR A 113 -15.12 -13.97 12.49
C TYR A 113 -16.38 -14.71 12.01
N ARG A 114 -16.48 -16.00 12.34
CA ARG A 114 -17.63 -16.86 12.09
C ARG A 114 -18.10 -16.90 10.63
N LEU A 115 -17.18 -16.79 9.68
CA LEU A 115 -17.47 -16.78 8.23
C LEU A 115 -18.41 -15.64 7.78
N ASN A 116 -18.57 -14.61 8.60
CA ASN A 116 -19.38 -13.42 8.25
C ASN A 116 -18.51 -12.21 7.98
N ALA A 117 -17.29 -12.19 8.50
CA ALA A 117 -16.35 -11.10 8.36
C ALA A 117 -14.92 -11.59 8.56
N CYS A 118 -13.97 -10.83 8.06
CA CYS A 118 -12.57 -11.07 8.34
C CYS A 118 -11.79 -9.76 8.40
N GLU A 119 -10.66 -9.81 9.10
CA GLU A 119 -9.67 -8.76 9.09
C GLU A 119 -8.39 -9.31 8.46
N VAL A 120 -7.87 -8.62 7.45
CA VAL A 120 -6.67 -9.05 6.75
C VAL A 120 -5.70 -7.90 6.64
N ALA A 121 -4.45 -8.13 7.07
CA ALA A 121 -3.37 -7.19 6.87
C ALA A 121 -2.53 -7.66 5.68
N VAL A 122 -2.40 -6.80 4.69
CA VAL A 122 -1.79 -7.13 3.40
C VAL A 122 -0.56 -6.25 3.19
N LYS A 123 0.54 -6.90 2.82
CA LYS A 123 1.76 -6.21 2.45
C LYS A 123 1.78 -5.94 0.96
N PHE A 124 1.94 -4.67 0.60
CA PHE A 124 2.10 -4.24 -0.78
C PHE A 124 3.47 -3.63 -1.00
N THR A 125 3.92 -3.64 -2.24
CA THR A 125 5.08 -2.87 -2.69
C THR A 125 4.62 -1.75 -3.60
N GLU A 126 5.06 -0.52 -3.31
CA GLU A 126 4.90 0.62 -4.21
C GLU A 126 6.21 0.77 -5.00
N PRO A 127 6.23 0.36 -6.29
CA PRO A 127 7.48 0.33 -7.04
C PRO A 127 8.02 1.73 -7.34
N ASP A 128 7.13 2.68 -7.59
CA ASP A 128 7.48 4.06 -7.91
C ASP A 128 6.68 5.04 -7.07
N PRO A 129 7.25 5.51 -5.92
CA PRO A 129 6.53 6.42 -5.03
C PRO A 129 6.25 7.81 -5.63
N THR A 130 6.85 8.15 -6.76
CA THR A 130 6.58 9.42 -7.45
C THR A 130 5.36 9.35 -8.35
N ASN A 131 4.88 8.15 -8.68
CA ASN A 131 3.76 7.93 -9.59
C ASN A 131 2.45 7.82 -8.79
N ARG A 132 1.96 8.95 -8.30
CA ARG A 132 0.74 9.03 -7.48
C ARG A 132 -0.32 9.97 -8.04
N ALA A 133 -0.20 10.36 -9.31
CA ALA A 133 -1.18 11.22 -9.96
C ALA A 133 -2.54 10.53 -10.07
N LEU A 134 -3.59 11.27 -9.77
CA LEU A 134 -4.97 10.83 -9.93
C LEU A 134 -5.36 10.61 -11.39
#